data_6f6fc5e918a8dcde6a85991e9f339839
#
_entry.id   6f6fc5e918a8dcde6a85991e9f339839
#
_cell.length_a   1.000
_cell.length_b   1.000
_cell.length_c   1.000
_cell.angle_alpha   90.00
_cell.angle_beta   90.00
_cell.angle_gamma   90.00
#
_symmetry.space_group_name_H-M   'P 1'
#
loop_
_entity.id
_entity.type
_entity.pdbx_description
1 polymer ?
#
loop_
_entity_poly.entity_id
_entity_poly.type
_entity_poly.pdbx_seq_one_letter_code
_entity_poly.pdbx_strand_id
1 'polypeptide(L)'
;MDRQLLEKTIKVRHELHRIAEVSGREVKTKEYLMKLIAEDTKLQICDRGSWFYAFYESDNPNARNIGIRADMDGLPMEDIEGIEYTSVTPGVSHRCGHDGHCAVLYGLCCRVSREGAGDNVYFIFQHGEETGIGGAECAELIEEKNINRMYAFHNWSGFEEGTVMLKAGTVMCASRGLRILMKGRPSHASRPEDGANPAFALAKTIEHARMLEETRYRGDAMATVVGINCGGANFGMMPGRGEADITLRSVEESVIESIETDITAFARKAAEEEGLEVTFEREDVFP
;
A
#
# COMPACT_ATOMS: atom_id res chain seq x y z
N MET A 1 21.98 14.73 16.62
CA MET A 1 20.76 14.37 17.37
C MET A 1 21.16 14.10 18.80
N ASP A 2 20.37 14.58 19.76
CA ASP A 2 20.55 14.27 21.17
C ASP A 2 20.46 12.74 21.37
N ARG A 3 21.43 12.16 22.05
CA ARG A 3 21.53 10.71 22.27
C ARG A 3 20.29 10.16 23.00
N GLN A 4 19.77 10.92 23.95
CA GLN A 4 18.58 10.56 24.72
C GLN A 4 17.32 10.46 23.82
N LEU A 5 17.15 11.42 22.90
CA LEU A 5 16.05 11.39 21.92
C LEU A 5 16.20 10.22 20.94
N LEU A 6 17.42 9.91 20.50
CA LEU A 6 17.68 8.76 19.64
C LEU A 6 17.29 7.45 20.32
N GLU A 7 17.77 7.23 21.55
CA GLU A 7 17.45 6.03 22.34
C GLU A 7 15.93 5.89 22.58
N LYS A 8 15.24 7.01 22.82
CA LYS A 8 13.78 7.01 22.96
C LYS A 8 13.09 6.68 21.63
N THR A 9 13.51 7.26 20.52
CA THR A 9 12.99 6.99 19.19
C THR A 9 13.12 5.51 18.82
N ILE A 10 14.26 4.88 19.12
CA ILE A 10 14.47 3.44 18.90
C ILE A 10 13.48 2.61 19.73
N LYS A 11 13.26 2.97 21.01
CA LYS A 11 12.28 2.27 21.86
C LYS A 11 10.86 2.42 21.32
N VAL A 12 10.49 3.61 20.86
CA VAL A 12 9.18 3.85 20.23
C VAL A 12 9.01 2.98 18.99
N ARG A 13 10.03 2.86 18.14
CA ARG A 13 10.01 1.95 17.00
C ARG A 13 9.74 0.51 17.42
N HIS A 14 10.47 0.01 18.44
CA HIS A 14 10.28 -1.37 18.91
C HIS A 14 8.87 -1.61 19.46
N GLU A 15 8.29 -0.66 20.18
CA GLU A 15 6.92 -0.80 20.69
C GLU A 15 5.88 -0.73 19.54
N LEU A 16 6.07 0.15 18.55
CA LEU A 16 5.21 0.18 17.34
C LEU A 16 5.27 -1.15 16.60
N HIS A 17 6.47 -1.72 16.43
CA HIS A 17 6.65 -3.02 15.81
C HIS A 17 5.86 -4.13 16.51
N ARG A 18 5.90 -4.12 17.87
CA ARG A 18 5.19 -5.11 18.69
C ARG A 18 3.67 -5.04 18.55
N ILE A 19 3.10 -3.83 18.37
CA ILE A 19 1.65 -3.61 18.29
C ILE A 19 1.14 -3.51 16.85
N ALA A 20 1.89 -4.01 15.86
CA ALA A 20 1.54 -3.93 14.44
C ALA A 20 0.07 -4.29 14.18
N GLU A 21 -0.60 -3.46 13.38
CA GLU A 21 -2.00 -3.60 12.98
C GLU A 21 -2.11 -3.43 11.46
N VAL A 22 -3.00 -4.18 10.82
CA VAL A 22 -3.19 -4.08 9.37
C VAL A 22 -3.92 -2.81 8.97
N SER A 23 -3.80 -2.43 7.69
CA SER A 23 -4.47 -1.28 7.07
C SER A 23 -5.92 -1.14 7.48
N GLY A 24 -6.32 0.07 7.90
CA GLY A 24 -7.68 0.40 8.34
C GLY A 24 -8.05 -0.09 9.74
N ARG A 25 -7.09 -0.65 10.51
CA ARG A 25 -7.30 -1.13 11.89
C ARG A 25 -6.24 -0.63 12.88
N GLU A 26 -5.52 0.44 12.56
CA GLU A 26 -4.37 0.99 13.31
C GLU A 26 -4.80 1.78 14.56
N VAL A 27 -5.71 1.20 15.36
CA VAL A 27 -6.30 1.86 16.53
C VAL A 27 -5.28 2.03 17.65
N LYS A 28 -4.59 0.94 18.03
CA LYS A 28 -3.60 0.96 19.12
C LYS A 28 -2.37 1.75 18.72
N THR A 29 -1.93 1.62 17.48
CA THR A 29 -0.82 2.37 16.90
C THR A 29 -1.08 3.87 16.97
N LYS A 30 -2.26 4.30 16.53
CA LYS A 30 -2.68 5.70 16.61
C LYS A 30 -2.75 6.21 18.05
N GLU A 31 -3.45 5.50 18.93
CA GLU A 31 -3.59 5.89 20.35
C GLU A 31 -2.23 5.99 21.05
N TYR A 32 -1.33 5.05 20.79
CA TYR A 32 0.02 5.05 21.35
C TYR A 32 0.82 6.28 20.91
N LEU A 33 0.83 6.61 19.61
CA LEU A 33 1.51 7.77 19.07
C LEU A 33 0.93 9.09 19.57
N MET A 34 -0.40 9.23 19.57
CA MET A 34 -1.07 10.43 20.08
C MET A 34 -0.74 10.67 21.55
N LYS A 35 -0.77 9.61 22.37
CA LYS A 35 -0.42 9.70 23.79
C LYS A 35 1.03 10.16 23.99
N LEU A 36 1.99 9.56 23.29
CA LEU A 36 3.40 9.93 23.40
C LEU A 36 3.64 11.39 22.99
N ILE A 37 3.04 11.84 21.89
CA ILE A 37 3.19 13.21 21.42
C ILE A 37 2.59 14.19 22.44
N ALA A 38 1.43 13.87 23.03
CA ALA A 38 0.81 14.69 24.06
C ALA A 38 1.66 14.79 25.36
N GLU A 39 2.32 13.69 25.75
CA GLU A 39 3.17 13.65 26.95
C GLU A 39 4.51 14.35 26.76
N ASP A 40 5.11 14.26 25.57
CA ASP A 40 6.48 14.67 25.31
C ASP A 40 6.63 16.00 24.58
N THR A 41 5.52 16.58 24.10
CA THR A 41 5.54 17.78 23.26
C THR A 41 4.46 18.79 23.68
N LYS A 42 4.57 20.00 23.12
CA LYS A 42 3.54 21.04 23.25
C LYS A 42 2.72 21.19 21.95
N LEU A 43 2.83 20.23 21.04
CA LEU A 43 2.14 20.30 19.75
C LEU A 43 0.63 20.14 19.94
N GLN A 44 -0.13 20.80 19.08
CA GLN A 44 -1.58 20.60 19.02
C GLN A 44 -1.86 19.30 18.27
N ILE A 45 -2.64 18.39 18.85
CA ILE A 45 -3.02 17.13 18.22
C ILE A 45 -4.44 17.25 17.69
N CYS A 46 -4.66 16.88 16.43
CA CYS A 46 -5.96 16.85 15.79
C CYS A 46 -6.26 15.41 15.33
N ASP A 47 -7.21 14.77 16.01
CA ASP A 47 -7.72 13.45 15.65
C ASP A 47 -8.69 13.55 14.48
N ARG A 48 -8.49 12.72 13.44
CA ARG A 48 -9.30 12.66 12.22
C ARG A 48 -10.00 11.30 12.05
N GLY A 49 -10.21 10.58 13.15
CA GLY A 49 -10.82 9.24 13.12
C GLY A 49 -9.79 8.16 12.82
N SER A 50 -9.62 7.77 11.57
CA SER A 50 -8.66 6.72 11.17
C SER A 50 -7.21 7.18 11.29
N TRP A 51 -6.94 8.46 11.12
CA TRP A 51 -5.61 9.07 11.13
C TRP A 51 -5.59 10.31 12.02
N PHE A 52 -4.43 10.93 12.21
CA PHE A 52 -4.27 12.16 12.98
C PHE A 52 -3.09 12.97 12.48
N TYR A 53 -3.02 14.23 12.89
CA TYR A 53 -1.83 15.04 12.76
C TYR A 53 -1.50 15.81 14.05
N ALA A 54 -0.22 16.08 14.25
CA ALA A 54 0.25 17.05 15.25
C ALA A 54 0.69 18.33 14.54
N PHE A 55 0.49 19.48 15.17
CA PHE A 55 0.74 20.78 14.57
C PHE A 55 1.66 21.63 15.44
N TYR A 56 2.68 22.20 14.81
CA TYR A 56 3.54 23.23 15.36
C TYR A 56 3.28 24.55 14.64
N GLU A 57 2.92 25.59 15.40
CA GLU A 57 2.74 26.97 14.92
C GLU A 57 4.05 27.75 15.11
N SER A 58 4.56 28.33 14.06
CA SER A 58 5.77 29.15 14.07
C SER A 58 5.44 30.59 14.48
N ASP A 59 6.33 31.21 15.25
CA ASP A 59 6.25 32.67 15.57
C ASP A 59 6.58 33.56 14.34
N ASN A 60 7.01 32.99 13.22
CA ASN A 60 7.34 33.72 12.01
C ASN A 60 6.06 34.14 11.27
N PRO A 61 5.78 35.47 11.12
CA PRO A 61 4.59 35.93 10.43
C PRO A 61 4.53 35.60 8.94
N ASN A 62 5.65 35.17 8.35
CA ASN A 62 5.76 34.73 6.98
C ASN A 62 5.95 33.21 6.87
N ALA A 63 5.59 32.46 7.93
CA ALA A 63 5.73 31.02 7.95
C ALA A 63 4.92 30.36 6.83
N ARG A 64 5.53 29.40 6.14
CA ARG A 64 4.84 28.53 5.21
C ARG A 64 4.28 27.32 5.96
N ASN A 65 3.31 26.68 5.38
CA ASN A 65 2.76 25.43 5.91
C ASN A 65 3.48 24.23 5.27
N ILE A 66 4.17 23.46 6.09
CA ILE A 66 4.94 22.28 5.68
C ILE A 66 4.29 21.04 6.26
N GLY A 67 3.98 20.06 5.42
CA GLY A 67 3.52 18.74 5.84
C GLY A 67 4.67 17.71 5.82
N ILE A 68 4.72 16.84 6.83
CA ILE A 68 5.65 15.72 6.89
C ILE A 68 4.83 14.48 7.26
N ARG A 69 4.90 13.44 6.44
CA ARG A 69 4.04 12.25 6.53
C ARG A 69 4.82 11.00 6.91
N ALA A 70 4.22 10.19 7.76
CA ALA A 70 4.55 8.79 7.98
C ALA A 70 3.27 7.93 7.95
N ASP A 71 3.44 6.68 7.58
CA ASP A 71 2.42 5.64 7.53
C ASP A 71 2.41 4.79 8.81
N MET A 72 1.23 4.29 9.23
CA MET A 72 1.06 3.61 10.52
C MET A 72 0.80 2.12 10.41
N ASP A 73 0.36 1.63 9.24
CA ASP A 73 -0.12 0.26 9.06
C ASP A 73 1.01 -0.77 8.90
N GLY A 74 0.68 -2.01 9.20
CA GLY A 74 1.50 -3.20 8.97
C GLY A 74 0.88 -4.12 7.93
N LEU A 75 1.63 -5.13 7.53
CA LEU A 75 1.26 -6.12 6.53
C LEU A 75 0.66 -7.37 7.17
N PRO A 76 -0.32 -8.04 6.50
CA PRO A 76 -0.87 -9.32 6.95
C PRO A 76 0.10 -10.48 6.62
N MET A 77 1.23 -10.50 7.32
CA MET A 77 2.26 -11.53 7.18
C MET A 77 3.01 -11.78 8.48
N GLU A 78 3.51 -12.99 8.65
CA GLU A 78 4.29 -13.38 9.82
C GLU A 78 5.57 -12.54 9.97
N ASP A 79 5.92 -12.30 11.21
CA ASP A 79 7.12 -11.55 11.56
C ASP A 79 8.41 -12.40 11.45
N ILE A 80 9.57 -11.74 11.56
CA ILE A 80 10.86 -12.40 11.61
C ILE A 80 11.00 -13.08 12.98
N GLU A 81 11.30 -14.36 12.97
CA GLU A 81 11.62 -15.09 14.19
C GLU A 81 12.94 -14.60 14.82
N GLY A 82 12.96 -14.59 16.15
CA GLY A 82 14.20 -14.37 16.92
C GLY A 82 14.59 -12.92 17.16
N ILE A 83 13.75 -11.93 16.80
CA ILE A 83 13.95 -10.54 17.21
C ILE A 83 13.26 -10.29 18.57
N GLU A 84 13.90 -9.45 19.40
CA GLU A 84 13.44 -9.16 20.77
C GLU A 84 12.10 -8.42 20.83
N TYR A 85 11.75 -7.69 19.78
CA TYR A 85 10.55 -6.87 19.66
C TYR A 85 9.54 -7.39 18.61
N THR A 86 9.51 -8.70 18.39
CA THR A 86 8.55 -9.38 17.50
C THR A 86 7.11 -8.92 17.75
N SER A 87 6.33 -8.80 16.69
CA SER A 87 4.90 -8.47 16.77
C SER A 87 4.13 -9.43 17.67
N VAL A 88 3.28 -8.88 18.52
CA VAL A 88 2.38 -9.69 19.36
C VAL A 88 1.04 -9.98 18.68
N THR A 89 0.83 -9.44 17.48
CA THR A 89 -0.36 -9.70 16.65
C THR A 89 -0.03 -10.85 15.69
N PRO A 90 -0.60 -12.06 15.87
CA PRO A 90 -0.31 -13.19 14.99
C PRO A 90 -0.64 -12.86 13.53
N GLY A 91 0.27 -13.19 12.63
CA GLY A 91 0.09 -12.96 11.19
C GLY A 91 0.11 -11.48 10.76
N VAL A 92 0.61 -10.57 11.61
CA VAL A 92 0.74 -9.14 11.25
C VAL A 92 2.09 -8.63 11.69
N SER A 93 2.78 -7.89 10.81
CA SER A 93 4.10 -7.31 11.13
C SER A 93 4.43 -6.08 10.29
N HIS A 94 5.35 -5.25 10.80
CA HIS A 94 5.89 -4.08 10.07
C HIS A 94 7.06 -4.47 9.15
N ARG A 95 6.77 -5.27 8.10
CA ARG A 95 7.78 -5.71 7.13
C ARG A 95 8.12 -4.65 6.09
N CYS A 96 7.28 -3.63 5.93
CA CYS A 96 7.54 -2.47 5.10
C CYS A 96 8.34 -1.37 5.84
N GLY A 97 8.33 -1.39 7.19
CA GLY A 97 9.15 -0.46 8.01
C GLY A 97 8.41 0.79 8.48
N HIS A 98 7.08 0.81 8.42
CA HIS A 98 6.24 1.93 8.84
C HIS A 98 6.37 2.25 10.35
N ASP A 99 6.72 1.26 11.19
CA ASP A 99 7.14 1.46 12.58
C ASP A 99 8.33 2.43 12.69
N GLY A 100 9.31 2.28 11.79
CA GLY A 100 10.47 3.17 11.69
C GLY A 100 10.09 4.57 11.22
N HIS A 101 9.21 4.67 10.23
CA HIS A 101 8.73 5.95 9.71
C HIS A 101 8.00 6.75 10.80
N CYS A 102 7.06 6.13 11.50
CA CYS A 102 6.35 6.75 12.62
C CYS A 102 7.29 7.14 13.77
N ALA A 103 8.25 6.31 14.13
CA ALA A 103 9.20 6.61 15.18
C ALA A 103 10.09 7.82 14.83
N VAL A 104 10.55 7.91 13.57
CA VAL A 104 11.34 9.06 13.10
C VAL A 104 10.49 10.34 13.11
N LEU A 105 9.23 10.27 12.65
CA LEU A 105 8.32 11.40 12.67
C LEU A 105 8.01 11.86 14.10
N TYR A 106 7.79 10.93 15.04
CA TYR A 106 7.68 11.23 16.47
C TYR A 106 8.94 11.93 17.02
N GLY A 107 10.14 11.42 16.67
CA GLY A 107 11.39 12.05 17.07
C GLY A 107 11.51 13.49 16.54
N LEU A 108 11.01 13.74 15.32
CA LEU A 108 10.95 15.08 14.75
C LEU A 108 9.92 15.97 15.47
N CYS A 109 8.75 15.45 15.86
CA CYS A 109 7.80 16.15 16.72
C CYS A 109 8.46 16.65 18.01
N CYS A 110 9.18 15.77 18.71
CA CYS A 110 9.89 16.13 19.94
C CYS A 110 10.94 17.22 19.70
N ARG A 111 11.70 17.09 18.61
CA ARG A 111 12.75 18.05 18.26
C ARG A 111 12.17 19.42 17.92
N VAL A 112 11.16 19.49 17.04
CA VAL A 112 10.53 20.76 16.65
C VAL A 112 9.82 21.41 17.83
N SER A 113 9.15 20.62 18.67
CA SER A 113 8.51 21.16 19.89
C SER A 113 9.52 21.80 20.86
N ARG A 114 10.75 21.31 20.90
CA ARG A 114 11.82 21.80 21.77
C ARG A 114 12.62 22.96 21.16
N GLU A 115 12.98 22.85 19.89
CA GLU A 115 13.92 23.74 19.21
C GLU A 115 13.22 24.82 18.37
N GLY A 116 11.93 24.62 18.07
CA GLY A 116 11.16 25.45 17.16
C GLY A 116 11.47 25.16 15.69
N ALA A 117 10.71 25.78 14.79
CA ALA A 117 10.92 25.78 13.36
C ALA A 117 10.56 27.16 12.76
N GLY A 118 11.18 27.51 11.64
CA GLY A 118 10.91 28.76 10.94
C GLY A 118 9.59 28.77 10.16
N ASP A 119 9.01 27.61 9.91
CA ASP A 119 7.75 27.39 9.22
C ASP A 119 6.76 26.66 10.14
N ASN A 120 5.46 26.73 9.84
CA ASN A 120 4.43 25.90 10.46
C ASN A 120 4.62 24.45 10.00
N VAL A 121 4.49 23.48 10.92
CA VAL A 121 4.73 22.07 10.59
C VAL A 121 3.55 21.20 10.98
N TYR A 122 3.02 20.47 10.02
CA TYR A 122 1.98 19.45 10.16
C TYR A 122 2.63 18.08 10.09
N PHE A 123 2.65 17.35 11.21
CA PHE A 123 3.16 15.98 11.31
C PHE A 123 2.00 15.02 11.10
N ILE A 124 1.92 14.38 9.95
CA ILE A 124 0.77 13.60 9.48
C ILE A 124 1.06 12.12 9.67
N PHE A 125 0.24 11.44 10.48
CA PHE A 125 0.29 10.01 10.71
C PHE A 125 -0.86 9.35 9.96
N GLN A 126 -0.54 8.80 8.80
CA GLN A 126 -1.48 8.23 7.84
C GLN A 126 -1.77 6.76 8.16
N HIS A 127 -3.03 6.36 8.05
CA HIS A 127 -3.48 4.97 8.06
C HIS A 127 -3.52 4.39 6.65
N GLY A 128 -3.65 3.04 6.53
CA GLY A 128 -4.05 2.36 5.30
C GLY A 128 -3.20 2.68 4.08
N GLU A 129 -1.88 2.75 4.22
CA GLU A 129 -0.97 2.99 3.10
C GLU A 129 -0.96 1.79 2.16
N GLU A 130 -0.81 0.58 2.70
CA GLU A 130 -0.66 -0.67 1.94
C GLU A 130 -1.91 -1.06 1.11
N THR A 131 -3.06 -0.44 1.41
CA THR A 131 -4.31 -0.62 0.65
C THR A 131 -4.70 0.61 -0.18
N GLY A 132 -3.88 1.68 -0.17
CA GLY A 132 -4.12 2.92 -0.91
C GLY A 132 -5.25 3.82 -0.35
N ILE A 133 -5.90 3.42 0.75
CA ILE A 133 -7.08 4.13 1.28
C ILE A 133 -6.69 5.46 1.95
N GLY A 134 -5.66 5.43 2.81
CA GLY A 134 -5.35 6.56 3.68
C GLY A 134 -4.76 7.77 2.97
N GLY A 135 -4.12 7.58 1.82
CA GLY A 135 -3.49 8.66 1.06
C GLY A 135 -4.48 9.74 0.64
N ALA A 136 -5.60 9.36 0.05
CA ALA A 136 -6.64 10.27 -0.40
C ALA A 136 -7.26 11.06 0.76
N GLU A 137 -7.57 10.38 1.88
CA GLU A 137 -8.13 11.03 3.08
C GLU A 137 -7.17 12.06 3.69
N CYS A 138 -5.88 11.72 3.80
CA CYS A 138 -4.87 12.64 4.34
C CYS A 138 -4.58 13.81 3.39
N ALA A 139 -4.71 13.61 2.08
CA ALA A 139 -4.47 14.65 1.07
C ALA A 139 -5.44 15.84 1.19
N GLU A 140 -6.65 15.66 1.72
CA GLU A 140 -7.60 16.74 1.99
C GLU A 140 -7.00 17.82 2.91
N LEU A 141 -6.09 17.45 3.81
CA LEU A 141 -5.40 18.41 4.69
C LEU A 141 -4.54 19.40 3.91
N ILE A 142 -4.03 19.02 2.74
CA ILE A 142 -3.18 19.89 1.92
C ILE A 142 -3.96 21.14 1.51
N GLU A 143 -5.19 20.97 1.05
CA GLU A 143 -6.06 22.07 0.67
C GLU A 143 -6.61 22.80 1.91
N GLU A 144 -7.10 22.07 2.91
CA GLU A 144 -7.66 22.61 4.15
C GLU A 144 -6.69 23.56 4.86
N LYS A 145 -5.42 23.20 4.91
CA LYS A 145 -4.36 23.95 5.62
C LYS A 145 -3.45 24.75 4.70
N ASN A 146 -3.72 24.79 3.38
CA ASN A 146 -2.87 25.44 2.39
C ASN A 146 -1.40 24.99 2.54
N ILE A 147 -1.15 23.68 2.60
CA ILE A 147 0.19 23.15 2.77
C ILE A 147 1.01 23.42 1.50
N ASN A 148 2.10 24.17 1.66
CA ASN A 148 2.94 24.60 0.55
C ASN A 148 3.89 23.52 0.04
N ARG A 149 4.31 22.60 0.94
CA ARG A 149 5.22 21.49 0.62
C ARG A 149 4.89 20.30 1.50
N MET A 150 4.90 19.12 0.87
CA MET A 150 4.82 17.83 1.56
C MET A 150 6.14 17.10 1.47
N TYR A 151 6.52 16.47 2.56
CA TYR A 151 7.66 15.58 2.64
C TYR A 151 7.21 14.21 3.17
N ALA A 152 7.68 13.17 2.53
CA ALA A 152 7.61 11.79 3.02
C ALA A 152 8.95 11.12 2.77
N PHE A 153 9.26 10.10 3.53
CA PHE A 153 10.43 9.26 3.30
C PHE A 153 10.01 7.80 3.45
N HIS A 154 10.73 6.93 2.75
CA HIS A 154 10.57 5.49 2.88
C HIS A 154 11.94 4.85 3.02
N ASN A 155 12.08 3.88 3.93
CA ASN A 155 13.30 3.08 4.03
C ASN A 155 13.47 2.21 2.78
N TRP A 156 14.72 2.01 2.38
CA TRP A 156 15.05 1.16 1.24
C TRP A 156 16.24 0.30 1.58
N SER A 157 16.11 -1.02 1.47
CA SER A 157 17.19 -1.97 1.72
C SER A 157 18.16 -2.05 0.54
N GLY A 158 19.37 -2.55 0.80
CA GLY A 158 20.38 -2.78 -0.23
C GLY A 158 21.32 -1.61 -0.52
N PHE A 159 21.22 -0.51 0.23
CA PHE A 159 22.12 0.65 0.17
C PHE A 159 22.89 0.81 1.47
N GLU A 160 24.00 1.56 1.41
CA GLU A 160 24.78 1.91 2.60
C GLU A 160 23.94 2.74 3.58
N GLU A 161 24.08 2.46 4.88
CA GLU A 161 23.35 3.17 5.93
C GLU A 161 23.58 4.70 5.86
N GLY A 162 22.52 5.46 5.99
CA GLY A 162 22.54 6.93 5.88
C GLY A 162 22.48 7.46 4.45
N THR A 163 22.43 6.60 3.43
CA THR A 163 22.21 7.03 2.06
C THR A 163 20.80 7.62 1.90
N VAL A 164 20.72 8.83 1.35
CA VAL A 164 19.46 9.49 0.97
C VAL A 164 19.35 9.51 -0.55
N MET A 165 18.31 8.83 -1.06
CA MET A 165 18.04 8.77 -2.49
C MET A 165 16.98 9.80 -2.85
N LEU A 166 17.27 10.62 -3.87
CA LEU A 166 16.35 11.61 -4.41
C LEU A 166 16.31 11.49 -5.94
N LYS A 167 15.12 11.64 -6.49
CA LYS A 167 14.88 11.66 -7.93
C LYS A 167 13.93 12.80 -8.27
N ALA A 168 14.23 13.56 -9.30
CA ALA A 168 13.28 14.53 -9.85
C ALA A 168 12.20 13.82 -10.68
N GLY A 169 10.95 14.29 -10.60
CA GLY A 169 9.80 13.69 -11.27
C GLY A 169 9.25 12.48 -10.53
N THR A 170 8.58 11.58 -11.22
CA THR A 170 7.92 10.41 -10.66
C THR A 170 8.92 9.45 -10.00
N VAL A 171 8.72 9.16 -8.74
CA VAL A 171 9.53 8.20 -7.94
C VAL A 171 8.87 6.83 -7.91
N MET A 172 7.56 6.77 -7.69
CA MET A 172 6.78 5.55 -7.66
C MET A 172 5.82 5.51 -8.85
N CYS A 173 5.64 4.33 -9.42
CA CYS A 173 4.67 4.12 -10.48
C CYS A 173 3.26 4.03 -9.91
N ALA A 174 2.27 4.45 -10.67
CA ALA A 174 0.88 4.07 -10.42
C ALA A 174 0.75 2.53 -10.47
N SER A 175 -0.12 1.98 -9.64
CA SER A 175 -0.32 0.53 -9.50
C SER A 175 -1.80 0.20 -9.37
N ARG A 176 -2.21 -0.94 -9.94
CA ARG A 176 -3.60 -1.43 -9.86
C ARG A 176 -3.62 -2.95 -9.89
N GLY A 177 -4.31 -3.56 -8.93
CA GLY A 177 -4.68 -4.96 -8.96
C GLY A 177 -5.91 -5.17 -9.86
N LEU A 178 -5.80 -6.06 -10.83
CA LEU A 178 -6.90 -6.51 -11.67
C LEU A 178 -7.20 -7.97 -11.37
N ARG A 179 -8.35 -8.24 -10.74
CA ARG A 179 -8.87 -9.60 -10.54
C ARG A 179 -9.84 -9.95 -11.64
N ILE A 180 -9.61 -11.07 -12.30
CA ILE A 180 -10.44 -11.62 -13.38
C ILE A 180 -11.12 -12.87 -12.85
N LEU A 181 -12.44 -12.83 -12.71
CA LEU A 181 -13.25 -13.94 -12.22
C LEU A 181 -14.02 -14.55 -13.38
N MET A 182 -13.82 -15.84 -13.65
CA MET A 182 -14.55 -16.58 -14.69
C MET A 182 -15.39 -17.70 -14.08
N LYS A 183 -16.65 -17.74 -14.48
CA LYS A 183 -17.64 -18.72 -14.03
C LYS A 183 -18.23 -19.47 -15.21
N GLY A 184 -18.09 -20.77 -15.18
CA GLY A 184 -18.68 -21.70 -16.11
C GLY A 184 -19.54 -22.73 -15.40
N ARG A 185 -19.52 -23.97 -15.90
CA ARG A 185 -20.30 -25.08 -15.37
C ARG A 185 -19.39 -26.28 -15.11
N PRO A 186 -19.33 -26.80 -13.86
CA PRO A 186 -18.55 -28.00 -13.57
C PRO A 186 -19.17 -29.23 -14.25
N SER A 187 -18.36 -30.21 -14.58
CA SER A 187 -18.80 -31.52 -15.07
C SER A 187 -17.90 -32.64 -14.61
N HIS A 188 -18.28 -33.88 -14.89
CA HIS A 188 -17.38 -35.01 -14.66
C HIS A 188 -16.22 -34.95 -15.67
N ALA A 189 -15.00 -35.25 -15.24
CA ALA A 189 -13.80 -35.14 -16.07
C ALA A 189 -13.84 -36.04 -17.35
N SER A 190 -14.64 -37.11 -17.34
CA SER A 190 -14.87 -37.97 -18.51
C SER A 190 -15.95 -37.48 -19.48
N ARG A 191 -16.63 -36.36 -19.13
CA ARG A 191 -17.66 -35.72 -19.93
C ARG A 191 -17.45 -34.20 -19.92
N PRO A 192 -16.34 -33.70 -20.48
CA PRO A 192 -16.03 -32.29 -20.49
C PRO A 192 -17.06 -31.46 -21.31
N GLU A 193 -17.71 -32.07 -22.29
CA GLU A 193 -18.75 -31.46 -23.13
C GLU A 193 -20.03 -31.05 -22.35
N ASP A 194 -20.27 -31.65 -21.19
CA ASP A 194 -21.40 -31.32 -20.33
C ASP A 194 -21.15 -30.07 -19.47
N GLY A 195 -19.93 -29.52 -19.49
CA GLY A 195 -19.51 -28.38 -18.70
C GLY A 195 -19.03 -27.18 -19.50
N ALA A 196 -18.48 -26.18 -18.81
CA ALA A 196 -17.75 -25.03 -19.37
C ALA A 196 -16.54 -24.76 -18.45
N ASN A 197 -15.33 -24.95 -18.97
CA ASN A 197 -14.10 -24.92 -18.16
C ASN A 197 -13.42 -23.55 -18.25
N PRO A 198 -13.28 -22.79 -17.16
CA PRO A 198 -12.62 -21.49 -17.18
C PRO A 198 -11.11 -21.56 -17.38
N ALA A 199 -10.47 -22.70 -17.17
CA ALA A 199 -9.03 -22.83 -17.23
C ALA A 199 -8.42 -22.37 -18.56
N PHE A 200 -9.06 -22.69 -19.68
CA PHE A 200 -8.53 -22.35 -21.02
C PHE A 200 -8.65 -20.84 -21.30
N ALA A 201 -9.79 -20.23 -20.95
CA ALA A 201 -9.97 -18.80 -21.13
C ALA A 201 -9.04 -17.98 -20.23
N LEU A 202 -8.84 -18.41 -18.97
CA LEU A 202 -7.86 -17.81 -18.06
C LEU A 202 -6.43 -17.93 -18.60
N ALA A 203 -6.03 -19.12 -19.05
CA ALA A 203 -4.68 -19.33 -19.61
C ALA A 203 -4.43 -18.43 -20.85
N LYS A 204 -5.40 -18.35 -21.77
CA LYS A 204 -5.33 -17.44 -22.94
C LYS A 204 -5.21 -15.98 -22.50
N THR A 205 -5.97 -15.58 -21.48
CA THR A 205 -5.98 -14.19 -20.98
C THR A 205 -4.64 -13.82 -20.34
N ILE A 206 -4.07 -14.69 -19.52
CA ILE A 206 -2.76 -14.49 -18.89
C ILE A 206 -1.65 -14.39 -19.94
N GLU A 207 -1.67 -15.28 -20.93
CA GLU A 207 -0.70 -15.26 -22.02
C GLU A 207 -0.85 -13.98 -22.87
N HIS A 208 -2.08 -13.53 -23.07
CA HIS A 208 -2.34 -12.26 -23.77
C HIS A 208 -1.81 -11.05 -22.96
N ALA A 209 -2.02 -11.01 -21.64
CA ALA A 209 -1.48 -9.95 -20.78
C ALA A 209 0.05 -9.89 -20.88
N ARG A 210 0.74 -11.04 -20.81
CA ARG A 210 2.18 -11.13 -20.99
C ARG A 210 2.62 -10.63 -22.37
N MET A 211 1.92 -11.05 -23.41
CA MET A 211 2.22 -10.61 -24.79
C MET A 211 2.03 -9.09 -24.96
N LEU A 212 1.02 -8.49 -24.34
CA LEU A 212 0.82 -7.03 -24.37
C LEU A 212 1.97 -6.29 -23.71
N GLU A 213 2.44 -6.74 -22.54
CA GLU A 213 3.61 -6.18 -21.85
C GLU A 213 4.87 -6.26 -22.71
N GLU A 214 5.13 -7.43 -23.32
CA GLU A 214 6.32 -7.67 -24.13
C GLU A 214 6.33 -6.93 -25.47
N THR A 215 5.17 -6.47 -25.96
CA THR A 215 5.02 -5.87 -27.31
C THR A 215 4.51 -4.44 -27.25
N ARG A 216 3.18 -4.26 -27.14
CA ARG A 216 2.50 -2.96 -27.24
C ARG A 216 2.87 -1.99 -26.12
N TYR A 217 3.09 -2.51 -24.90
CA TYR A 217 3.39 -1.72 -23.71
C TYR A 217 4.83 -1.91 -23.21
N ARG A 218 5.71 -2.36 -24.08
CA ARG A 218 7.10 -2.68 -23.72
C ARG A 218 7.85 -1.47 -23.18
N GLY A 219 8.17 -1.51 -21.89
CA GLY A 219 8.86 -0.43 -21.19
C GLY A 219 7.94 0.67 -20.67
N ASP A 220 6.66 0.67 -21.03
CA ASP A 220 5.68 1.66 -20.59
C ASP A 220 4.78 1.13 -19.47
N ALA A 221 4.49 -0.16 -19.45
CA ALA A 221 3.73 -0.82 -18.41
C ALA A 221 4.30 -2.20 -18.04
N MET A 222 3.92 -2.66 -16.84
CA MET A 222 4.16 -4.01 -16.35
C MET A 222 2.80 -4.68 -16.08
N ALA A 223 2.70 -5.98 -16.40
CA ALA A 223 1.52 -6.80 -16.11
C ALA A 223 1.95 -8.12 -15.45
N THR A 224 2.17 -8.05 -14.13
CA THR A 224 2.66 -9.19 -13.36
C THR A 224 1.50 -10.04 -12.87
N VAL A 225 1.45 -11.31 -13.27
CA VAL A 225 0.50 -12.29 -12.72
C VAL A 225 0.93 -12.67 -11.31
N VAL A 226 0.09 -12.38 -10.32
CA VAL A 226 0.37 -12.62 -8.89
C VAL A 226 -0.44 -13.78 -8.31
N GLY A 227 -1.53 -14.16 -8.96
CA GLY A 227 -2.37 -15.27 -8.54
C GLY A 227 -3.07 -15.96 -9.70
N ILE A 228 -3.22 -17.29 -9.60
CA ILE A 228 -4.06 -18.10 -10.49
C ILE A 228 -4.67 -19.20 -9.64
N ASN A 229 -5.99 -19.31 -9.69
CA ASN A 229 -6.71 -20.39 -9.03
C ASN A 229 -7.80 -20.93 -9.96
N CYS A 230 -7.79 -22.21 -10.27
CA CYS A 230 -8.81 -22.84 -11.10
C CYS A 230 -8.99 -24.31 -10.69
N GLY A 231 -10.12 -24.58 -10.06
CA GLY A 231 -10.44 -25.93 -9.59
C GLY A 231 -9.72 -26.32 -8.31
N GLY A 232 -9.45 -27.60 -8.15
CA GLY A 232 -8.82 -28.18 -6.96
C GLY A 232 -8.26 -29.57 -7.23
N ALA A 233 -7.82 -30.26 -6.17
CA ALA A 233 -7.14 -31.57 -6.24
C ALA A 233 -8.06 -32.76 -6.57
N ASN A 234 -9.24 -32.55 -7.14
CA ASN A 234 -10.17 -33.61 -7.51
C ASN A 234 -10.07 -33.92 -9.01
N PHE A 235 -9.33 -34.97 -9.36
CA PHE A 235 -9.13 -35.40 -10.76
C PHE A 235 -10.41 -35.91 -11.47
N GLY A 236 -11.46 -36.19 -10.72
CA GLY A 236 -12.76 -36.62 -11.27
C GLY A 236 -13.68 -35.50 -11.72
N MET A 237 -13.34 -34.23 -11.42
CA MET A 237 -14.20 -33.09 -11.68
C MET A 237 -13.49 -32.00 -12.49
N MET A 238 -14.15 -31.53 -13.53
CA MET A 238 -13.78 -30.34 -14.27
C MET A 238 -14.23 -29.08 -13.51
N PRO A 239 -13.37 -28.06 -13.34
CA PRO A 239 -13.73 -26.85 -12.60
C PRO A 239 -14.82 -26.03 -13.29
N GLY A 240 -15.69 -25.40 -12.49
CA GLY A 240 -16.70 -24.45 -12.96
C GLY A 240 -16.41 -22.99 -12.54
N ARG A 241 -15.29 -22.74 -11.86
CA ARG A 241 -14.84 -21.40 -11.45
C ARG A 241 -13.33 -21.34 -11.52
N GLY A 242 -12.84 -20.14 -11.85
CA GLY A 242 -11.43 -19.83 -11.79
C GLY A 242 -11.20 -18.33 -11.74
N GLU A 243 -10.04 -17.94 -11.27
CA GLU A 243 -9.62 -16.54 -11.11
C GLU A 243 -8.16 -16.35 -11.51
N ALA A 244 -7.83 -15.17 -11.96
CA ALA A 244 -6.47 -14.71 -12.16
C ALA A 244 -6.32 -13.29 -11.62
N ASP A 245 -5.25 -13.04 -10.87
CA ASP A 245 -4.89 -11.76 -10.30
C ASP A 245 -3.65 -11.22 -11.02
N ILE A 246 -3.74 -9.99 -11.51
CA ILE A 246 -2.68 -9.32 -12.28
C ILE A 246 -2.43 -7.96 -11.66
N THR A 247 -1.19 -7.67 -11.28
CA THR A 247 -0.77 -6.32 -10.89
C THR A 247 -0.31 -5.56 -12.14
N LEU A 248 -0.96 -4.43 -12.42
CA LEU A 248 -0.62 -3.51 -13.49
C LEU A 248 0.15 -2.32 -12.91
N ARG A 249 1.28 -1.94 -13.52
CA ARG A 249 2.08 -0.78 -13.11
C ARG A 249 2.54 0.03 -14.31
N SER A 250 2.51 1.35 -14.18
CA SER A 250 3.08 2.28 -15.15
C SER A 250 3.40 3.62 -14.50
N VAL A 251 4.29 4.40 -15.11
CA VAL A 251 4.53 5.80 -14.72
C VAL A 251 3.30 6.67 -15.01
N GLU A 252 2.54 6.32 -16.04
CA GLU A 252 1.35 7.06 -16.50
C GLU A 252 0.08 6.24 -16.23
N GLU A 253 -0.86 6.78 -15.45
CA GLU A 253 -2.12 6.11 -15.14
C GLU A 253 -2.93 5.79 -16.41
N SER A 254 -2.91 6.67 -17.41
CA SER A 254 -3.56 6.46 -18.71
C SER A 254 -3.06 5.21 -19.44
N VAL A 255 -1.81 4.81 -19.22
CA VAL A 255 -1.25 3.57 -19.78
C VAL A 255 -1.80 2.35 -19.02
N ILE A 256 -1.96 2.44 -17.68
CA ILE A 256 -2.64 1.38 -16.91
C ILE A 256 -4.08 1.19 -17.40
N GLU A 257 -4.82 2.27 -17.61
CA GLU A 257 -6.19 2.20 -18.15
C GLU A 257 -6.24 1.53 -19.52
N SER A 258 -5.25 1.82 -20.36
CA SER A 258 -5.17 1.26 -21.72
C SER A 258 -4.87 -0.24 -21.68
N ILE A 259 -3.86 -0.69 -20.92
CA ILE A 259 -3.52 -2.12 -20.82
C ILE A 259 -4.63 -2.92 -20.12
N GLU A 260 -5.27 -2.35 -19.08
CA GLU A 260 -6.42 -2.96 -18.41
C GLU A 260 -7.59 -3.14 -19.40
N THR A 261 -7.86 -2.12 -20.22
CA THR A 261 -8.90 -2.18 -21.24
C THR A 261 -8.63 -3.30 -22.26
N ASP A 262 -7.39 -3.40 -22.72
CA ASP A 262 -7.00 -4.45 -23.69
C ASP A 262 -7.12 -5.85 -23.08
N ILE A 263 -6.63 -6.05 -21.84
CA ILE A 263 -6.73 -7.34 -21.13
C ILE A 263 -8.18 -7.72 -20.88
N THR A 264 -9.00 -6.80 -20.39
CA THR A 264 -10.41 -7.08 -20.07
C THR A 264 -11.26 -7.33 -21.32
N ALA A 265 -10.98 -6.61 -22.41
CA ALA A 265 -11.63 -6.87 -23.71
C ALA A 265 -11.30 -8.27 -24.25
N PHE A 266 -10.04 -8.69 -24.16
CA PHE A 266 -9.63 -10.02 -24.55
C PHE A 266 -10.24 -11.11 -23.66
N ALA A 267 -10.24 -10.90 -22.32
CA ALA A 267 -10.84 -11.83 -21.37
C ALA A 267 -12.34 -12.04 -21.62
N ARG A 268 -13.09 -10.97 -21.96
CA ARG A 268 -14.51 -11.07 -22.35
C ARG A 268 -14.69 -11.95 -23.58
N LYS A 269 -13.88 -11.73 -24.62
CA LYS A 269 -13.93 -12.52 -25.85
C LYS A 269 -13.58 -14.00 -25.57
N ALA A 270 -12.52 -14.26 -24.82
CA ALA A 270 -12.10 -15.62 -24.47
C ALA A 270 -13.18 -16.34 -23.61
N ALA A 271 -13.84 -15.63 -22.71
CA ALA A 271 -14.94 -16.16 -21.92
C ALA A 271 -16.18 -16.48 -22.79
N GLU A 272 -16.54 -15.60 -23.73
CA GLU A 272 -17.66 -15.82 -24.68
C GLU A 272 -17.43 -17.06 -25.55
N GLU A 273 -16.20 -17.24 -26.08
CA GLU A 273 -15.82 -18.41 -26.89
C GLU A 273 -15.97 -19.73 -26.14
N GLU A 274 -15.77 -19.74 -24.81
CA GLU A 274 -15.85 -20.93 -23.95
C GLU A 274 -17.20 -21.03 -23.20
N GLY A 275 -18.16 -20.13 -23.47
CA GLY A 275 -19.48 -20.12 -22.81
C GLY A 275 -19.44 -19.82 -21.32
N LEU A 276 -18.58 -18.88 -20.91
CA LEU A 276 -18.34 -18.47 -19.52
C LEU A 276 -18.92 -17.08 -19.23
N GLU A 277 -19.27 -16.86 -17.97
CA GLU A 277 -19.45 -15.52 -17.40
C GLU A 277 -18.10 -14.97 -16.94
N VAL A 278 -17.80 -13.68 -17.15
CA VAL A 278 -16.60 -13.03 -16.67
C VAL A 278 -16.92 -11.72 -15.96
N THR A 279 -16.32 -11.50 -14.79
CA THR A 279 -16.38 -10.26 -14.02
C THR A 279 -14.98 -9.81 -13.65
N PHE A 280 -14.84 -8.50 -13.37
CA PHE A 280 -13.58 -7.86 -13.04
C PHE A 280 -13.72 -7.06 -11.76
N GLU A 281 -12.71 -7.12 -10.91
CA GLU A 281 -12.58 -6.31 -9.69
C GLU A 281 -11.24 -5.58 -9.72
N ARG A 282 -11.23 -4.37 -9.19
CA ARG A 282 -10.01 -3.58 -9.01
C ARG A 282 -9.66 -3.54 -7.53
N GLU A 283 -8.42 -3.83 -7.21
CA GLU A 283 -7.89 -3.79 -5.85
C GLU A 283 -6.56 -3.02 -5.86
N ASP A 284 -6.13 -2.56 -4.69
CA ASP A 284 -4.83 -1.90 -4.48
C ASP A 284 -4.55 -0.81 -5.53
N VAL A 285 -5.49 0.14 -5.64
CA VAL A 285 -5.40 1.23 -6.63
C VAL A 285 -4.57 2.37 -6.06
N PHE A 286 -3.40 2.58 -6.63
CA PHE A 286 -2.47 3.68 -6.34
C PHE A 286 -2.31 4.53 -7.60
N PRO A 287 -2.78 5.79 -7.60
CA PRO A 287 -2.69 6.72 -8.74
C PRO A 287 -1.27 7.24 -9.00
#